data_6622a363223fcdf33fa5826aef55af4b
#
_entry.id   6622a363223fcdf33fa5826aef55af4b
#
_cell.length_a   1.000
_cell.length_b   1.000
_cell.length_c   1.000
_cell.angle_alpha   90.00
_cell.angle_beta   90.00
_cell.angle_gamma   90.00
#
_symmetry.space_group_name_H-M   'P 1'
#
loop_
_entity.id
_entity.type
_entity.pdbx_description
1 polymer ?
#
loop_
_entity_poly.entity_id
_entity_poly.type
_entity_poly.pdbx_seq_one_letter_code
_entity_poly.pdbx_strand_id
1 'polypeptide(L)'
;MEIIELLLIIVGCLALVVAIATAIIKVSSFYRTQFGFSVWSGVLLLFLAFVLMLIYYCGEKPQSILLPILSAGLCVFTIVRNICLAGWGYGCLGMLFQGVMTLLLFFVVIIAIAGLLARATTRG
;
A
#
# COMPACT_ATOMS: atom_id res chain seq x y z
N MET A 1 -2.13 22.20 -26.50
CA MET A 1 -1.81 20.78 -26.64
C MET A 1 -2.68 20.17 -27.73
N GLU A 2 -2.05 19.50 -28.65
CA GLU A 2 -2.78 18.88 -29.74
C GLU A 2 -3.51 17.62 -29.25
N ILE A 3 -4.61 17.26 -29.95
CA ILE A 3 -5.42 16.11 -29.60
C ILE A 3 -4.60 14.83 -29.69
N ILE A 4 -3.69 14.74 -30.66
CA ILE A 4 -2.82 13.57 -30.85
C ILE A 4 -1.92 13.35 -29.63
N GLU A 5 -1.33 14.42 -29.11
CA GLU A 5 -0.50 14.33 -27.89
C GLU A 5 -1.30 13.88 -26.68
N LEU A 6 -2.51 14.43 -26.53
CA LEU A 6 -3.40 14.04 -25.44
C LEU A 6 -3.77 12.58 -25.53
N LEU A 7 -4.10 12.09 -26.73
CA LEU A 7 -4.43 10.68 -26.95
C LEU A 7 -3.24 9.77 -26.63
N LEU A 8 -2.02 10.17 -27.02
CA LEU A 8 -0.82 9.39 -26.73
C LEU A 8 -0.57 9.29 -25.22
N ILE A 9 -0.79 10.38 -24.49
CA ILE A 9 -0.63 10.39 -23.04
C ILE A 9 -1.66 9.46 -22.39
N ILE A 10 -2.92 9.53 -22.82
CA ILE A 10 -3.98 8.68 -22.28
C ILE A 10 -3.68 7.21 -22.55
N VAL A 11 -3.31 6.85 -23.75
CA VAL A 11 -2.97 5.47 -24.13
C VAL A 11 -1.77 4.98 -23.34
N GLY A 12 -0.75 5.81 -23.19
CA GLY A 12 0.43 5.48 -22.39
C GLY A 12 0.10 5.23 -20.93
N CYS A 13 -0.75 6.07 -20.34
CA CYS A 13 -1.20 5.89 -18.95
C CYS A 13 -2.00 4.61 -18.78
N LEU A 14 -2.92 4.32 -19.71
CA LEU A 14 -3.71 3.09 -19.67
C LEU A 14 -2.82 1.86 -19.80
N ALA A 15 -1.85 1.87 -20.71
CA ALA A 15 -0.91 0.78 -20.86
C ALA A 15 -0.10 0.55 -19.61
N LEU A 16 0.35 1.63 -18.98
CA LEU A 16 1.11 1.55 -17.72
C LEU A 16 0.28 0.95 -16.59
N VAL A 17 -0.98 1.39 -16.47
CA VAL A 17 -1.90 0.87 -15.44
C VAL A 17 -2.15 -0.62 -15.64
N VAL A 18 -2.38 -1.05 -16.90
CA VAL A 18 -2.60 -2.46 -17.22
C VAL A 18 -1.34 -3.28 -16.90
N ALA A 19 -0.16 -2.77 -17.25
CA ALA A 19 1.10 -3.45 -16.98
C ALA A 19 1.32 -3.62 -15.49
N ILE A 20 1.09 -2.57 -14.70
CA ILE A 20 1.23 -2.61 -13.24
C ILE A 20 0.22 -3.59 -12.64
N ALA A 21 -1.05 -3.54 -13.06
CA ALA A 21 -2.08 -4.44 -12.56
C ALA A 21 -1.73 -5.91 -12.87
N THR A 22 -1.25 -6.20 -14.07
CA THR A 22 -0.82 -7.55 -14.47
C THR A 22 0.35 -8.02 -13.60
N ALA A 23 1.33 -7.15 -13.38
CA ALA A 23 2.48 -7.47 -12.53
C ALA A 23 2.04 -7.78 -11.09
N ILE A 24 1.13 -6.98 -10.54
CA ILE A 24 0.59 -7.18 -9.19
C ILE A 24 -0.10 -8.54 -9.09
N ILE A 25 -0.95 -8.87 -10.05
CA ILE A 25 -1.68 -10.14 -10.06
C ILE A 25 -0.69 -11.31 -10.15
N LYS A 26 0.30 -11.21 -11.03
CA LYS A 26 1.30 -12.27 -11.21
C LYS A 26 2.14 -12.49 -9.95
N VAL A 27 2.60 -11.42 -9.31
CA VAL A 27 3.39 -11.51 -8.09
C VAL A 27 2.55 -12.11 -6.96
N SER A 28 1.32 -11.65 -6.79
CA SER A 28 0.41 -12.16 -5.78
C SER A 28 0.14 -13.64 -5.98
N SER A 29 -0.14 -14.06 -7.21
CA SER A 29 -0.37 -15.46 -7.55
C SER A 29 0.89 -16.31 -7.33
N PHE A 30 2.07 -15.79 -7.68
CA PHE A 30 3.34 -16.48 -7.47
C PHE A 30 3.54 -16.79 -5.99
N TYR A 31 3.39 -15.80 -5.11
CA TYR A 31 3.57 -16.01 -3.67
C TYR A 31 2.53 -16.98 -3.10
N ARG A 32 1.30 -16.88 -3.56
CA ARG A 32 0.23 -17.77 -3.11
C ARG A 32 0.51 -19.22 -3.51
N THR A 33 0.96 -19.43 -4.74
CA THR A 33 1.21 -20.78 -5.27
C THR A 33 2.48 -21.39 -4.70
N GLN A 34 3.56 -20.60 -4.61
CA GLN A 34 4.86 -21.11 -4.19
C GLN A 34 4.99 -21.20 -2.67
N PHE A 35 4.46 -20.24 -1.95
CA PHE A 35 4.69 -20.12 -0.51
C PHE A 35 3.43 -20.31 0.32
N GLY A 36 2.28 -20.41 -0.33
CA GLY A 36 1.01 -20.68 0.34
C GLY A 36 0.46 -19.55 1.20
N PHE A 37 0.94 -18.31 1.03
CA PHE A 37 0.39 -17.19 1.78
C PHE A 37 0.01 -16.04 0.84
N SER A 38 -0.94 -15.23 1.29
CA SER A 38 -1.40 -14.08 0.52
C SER A 38 -0.54 -12.86 0.83
N VAL A 39 0.02 -12.25 -0.22
CA VAL A 39 0.78 -11.00 -0.09
C VAL A 39 -0.11 -9.89 0.44
N TRP A 40 -1.41 -9.94 0.14
CA TRP A 40 -2.36 -8.92 0.57
C TRP A 40 -2.53 -8.83 2.09
N SER A 41 -2.35 -9.95 2.80
CA SER A 41 -2.39 -9.92 4.26
C SER A 41 -1.27 -9.06 4.83
N GLY A 42 -0.07 -9.12 4.24
CA GLY A 42 1.03 -8.25 4.63
C GLY A 42 0.76 -6.78 4.31
N VAL A 43 0.13 -6.50 3.16
CA VAL A 43 -0.28 -5.15 2.80
C VAL A 43 -1.24 -4.57 3.85
N LEU A 44 -2.23 -5.38 4.28
CA LEU A 44 -3.19 -4.96 5.30
C LEU A 44 -2.50 -4.66 6.64
N LEU A 45 -1.56 -5.52 7.04
CA LEU A 45 -0.82 -5.31 8.29
C LEU A 45 0.02 -4.04 8.24
N LEU A 46 0.71 -3.79 7.14
CA LEU A 46 1.50 -2.57 6.97
C LEU A 46 0.62 -1.33 6.91
N PHE A 47 -0.53 -1.41 6.24
CA PHE A 47 -1.49 -0.32 6.19
C PHE A 47 -1.98 0.04 7.58
N LEU A 48 -2.33 -0.97 8.37
CA LEU A 48 -2.75 -0.76 9.76
C LEU A 48 -1.64 -0.10 10.57
N ALA A 49 -0.39 -0.51 10.38
CA ALA A 49 0.76 0.10 11.06
C ALA A 49 0.89 1.58 10.70
N PHE A 50 0.72 1.93 9.44
CA PHE A 50 0.75 3.32 8.99
C PHE A 50 -0.37 4.15 9.61
N VAL A 51 -1.58 3.59 9.67
CA VAL A 51 -2.73 4.27 10.27
C VAL A 51 -2.48 4.55 11.74
N LEU A 52 -1.94 3.57 12.47
CA LEU A 52 -1.61 3.75 13.88
C LEU A 52 -0.57 4.85 14.09
N MET A 53 0.46 4.89 13.24
CA MET A 53 1.47 5.95 13.30
C MET A 53 0.89 7.32 12.98
N LEU A 54 -0.03 7.39 12.02
CA LEU A 54 -0.72 8.63 11.69
C LEU A 54 -1.55 9.14 12.86
N ILE A 55 -2.30 8.26 13.50
CA ILE A 55 -3.10 8.62 14.68
C ILE A 55 -2.19 9.18 15.78
N TYR A 56 -1.03 8.56 15.97
CA TYR A 56 -0.07 9.02 16.97
C TYR A 56 0.44 10.42 16.65
N TYR A 57 0.84 10.69 15.39
CA TYR A 57 1.40 11.98 15.01
C TYR A 57 0.35 13.09 14.91
N CYS A 58 -0.88 12.75 14.55
CA CYS A 58 -1.95 13.73 14.40
C CYS A 58 -2.65 14.07 15.73
N GLY A 59 -2.37 13.32 16.78
CA GLY A 59 -2.94 13.58 18.10
C GLY A 59 -2.43 14.88 18.66
N GLU A 60 -3.33 15.71 19.19
CA GLU A 60 -2.98 16.98 19.81
C GLU A 60 -2.34 16.81 21.18
N LYS A 61 -2.70 15.75 21.88
CA LYS A 61 -2.16 15.45 23.20
C LYS A 61 -1.13 14.34 23.09
N PRO A 62 -0.18 14.28 24.06
CA PRO A 62 0.76 13.16 24.06
C PRO A 62 0.00 11.83 24.15
N GLN A 63 0.07 11.07 23.09
CA GLN A 63 -0.57 9.78 22.98
C GLN A 63 0.23 8.73 23.76
N SER A 64 -0.42 7.63 24.06
CA SER A 64 0.25 6.50 24.67
C SER A 64 1.35 5.97 23.74
N ILE A 65 2.50 5.60 24.32
CA ILE A 65 3.60 4.98 23.61
C ILE A 65 3.16 3.67 22.96
N LEU A 66 2.02 3.12 23.34
CA LEU A 66 1.50 1.87 22.79
C LEU A 66 1.29 1.93 21.27
N LEU A 67 0.86 3.08 20.75
CA LEU A 67 0.60 3.21 19.31
C LEU A 67 1.84 2.97 18.46
N PRO A 68 2.98 3.66 18.70
CA PRO A 68 4.18 3.38 17.92
C PRO A 68 4.76 1.99 18.20
N ILE A 69 4.61 1.46 19.40
CA ILE A 69 5.07 0.11 19.74
C ILE A 69 4.27 -0.92 18.94
N LEU A 70 2.94 -0.78 18.88
CA LEU A 70 2.09 -1.67 18.09
C LEU A 70 2.43 -1.59 16.61
N SER A 71 2.64 -0.38 16.09
CA SER A 71 3.02 -0.17 14.70
C SER A 71 4.34 -0.88 14.38
N ALA A 72 5.35 -0.67 15.21
CA ALA A 72 6.65 -1.33 15.04
C ALA A 72 6.52 -2.85 15.12
N GLY A 73 5.72 -3.34 16.06
CA GLY A 73 5.45 -4.78 16.21
C GLY A 73 4.80 -5.38 14.98
N LEU A 74 3.84 -4.69 14.38
CA LEU A 74 3.20 -5.15 13.14
C LEU A 74 4.19 -5.21 11.99
N CYS A 75 5.05 -4.20 11.86
CA CYS A 75 6.09 -4.19 10.82
C CYS A 75 7.05 -5.36 11.00
N VAL A 76 7.56 -5.57 12.21
CA VAL A 76 8.47 -6.67 12.53
C VAL A 76 7.80 -8.01 12.26
N PHE A 77 6.55 -8.17 12.69
CA PHE A 77 5.78 -9.39 12.46
C PHE A 77 5.67 -9.70 10.98
N THR A 78 5.36 -8.68 10.16
CA THR A 78 5.23 -8.84 8.72
C THR A 78 6.56 -9.26 8.08
N ILE A 79 7.66 -8.63 8.51
CA ILE A 79 9.01 -8.97 8.00
C ILE A 79 9.35 -10.41 8.35
N VAL A 80 9.19 -10.79 9.60
CA VAL A 80 9.51 -12.15 10.07
C VAL A 80 8.66 -13.18 9.35
N ARG A 81 7.37 -12.91 9.21
CA ARG A 81 6.45 -13.80 8.50
C ARG A 81 6.88 -14.02 7.06
N ASN A 82 7.21 -12.95 6.34
CA ASN A 82 7.64 -13.06 4.95
C ASN A 82 8.94 -13.87 4.83
N ILE A 83 9.90 -13.61 5.70
CA ILE A 83 11.18 -14.31 5.68
C ILE A 83 10.99 -15.78 6.04
N CYS A 84 10.17 -16.08 7.05
CA CYS A 84 9.91 -17.46 7.46
C CYS A 84 9.18 -18.27 6.40
N LEU A 85 8.23 -17.65 5.69
CA LEU A 85 7.42 -18.36 4.70
C LEU A 85 8.09 -18.43 3.33
N ALA A 86 8.81 -17.39 2.94
CA ALA A 86 9.34 -17.27 1.58
C ALA A 86 10.87 -17.33 1.50
N GLY A 87 11.57 -17.35 2.63
CA GLY A 87 13.02 -17.31 2.68
C GLY A 87 13.56 -15.87 2.58
N TRP A 88 14.88 -15.71 2.73
CA TRP A 88 15.50 -14.39 2.78
C TRP A 88 15.30 -13.59 1.50
N GLY A 89 15.59 -14.21 0.33
CA GLY A 89 15.51 -13.51 -0.95
C GLY A 89 14.11 -13.10 -1.30
N TYR A 90 13.21 -14.07 -1.35
CA TYR A 90 11.80 -13.83 -1.71
C TYR A 90 11.05 -13.11 -0.61
N GLY A 91 11.45 -13.31 0.64
CA GLY A 91 10.88 -12.56 1.76
C GLY A 91 11.15 -11.07 1.65
N CYS A 92 12.39 -10.70 1.32
CA CYS A 92 12.76 -9.30 1.12
C CYS A 92 12.03 -8.68 -0.09
N LEU A 93 11.93 -9.43 -1.19
CA LEU A 93 11.17 -8.99 -2.37
C LEU A 93 9.70 -8.81 -2.03
N GLY A 94 9.14 -9.75 -1.26
CA GLY A 94 7.75 -9.66 -0.80
C GLY A 94 7.52 -8.43 0.07
N MET A 95 8.46 -8.13 0.98
CA MET A 95 8.37 -6.94 1.82
C MET A 95 8.41 -5.67 0.99
N LEU A 96 9.28 -5.61 -0.01
CA LEU A 96 9.37 -4.47 -0.89
C LEU A 96 8.08 -4.27 -1.68
N PHE A 97 7.55 -5.35 -2.23
CA PHE A 97 6.26 -5.33 -2.94
C PHE A 97 5.14 -4.86 -2.02
N GLN A 98 5.03 -5.43 -0.82
CA GLN A 98 4.01 -5.07 0.16
C GLN A 98 4.13 -3.61 0.58
N GLY A 99 5.36 -3.13 0.79
CA GLY A 99 5.61 -1.73 1.13
C GLY A 99 5.15 -0.77 0.05
N VAL A 100 5.50 -1.06 -1.22
CA VAL A 100 5.08 -0.26 -2.35
C VAL A 100 3.56 -0.25 -2.49
N MET A 101 2.92 -1.43 -2.37
CA MET A 101 1.47 -1.54 -2.47
C MET A 101 0.77 -0.79 -1.33
N THR A 102 1.33 -0.83 -0.13
CA THR A 102 0.80 -0.10 1.03
C THR A 102 0.85 1.41 0.77
N LEU A 103 1.97 1.90 0.25
CA LEU A 103 2.10 3.32 -0.09
C LEU A 103 1.11 3.74 -1.16
N LEU A 104 0.94 2.94 -2.21
CA LEU A 104 -0.03 3.23 -3.26
C LEU A 104 -1.45 3.27 -2.73
N LEU A 105 -1.81 2.29 -1.90
CA LEU A 105 -3.12 2.23 -1.27
C LEU A 105 -3.35 3.45 -0.38
N PHE A 106 -2.33 3.86 0.36
CA PHE A 106 -2.40 5.02 1.24
C PHE A 106 -2.65 6.30 0.43
N PHE A 107 -1.95 6.48 -0.69
CA PHE A 107 -2.16 7.61 -1.59
C PHE A 107 -3.58 7.63 -2.15
N VAL A 108 -4.09 6.47 -2.58
CA VAL A 108 -5.45 6.36 -3.12
C VAL A 108 -6.47 6.76 -2.06
N VAL A 109 -6.30 6.30 -0.83
CA VAL A 109 -7.19 6.62 0.29
C VAL A 109 -7.16 8.12 0.58
N ILE A 110 -5.98 8.74 0.62
CA ILE A 110 -5.84 10.17 0.87
C ILE A 110 -6.53 10.98 -0.22
N ILE A 111 -6.32 10.62 -1.49
CA ILE A 111 -6.94 11.30 -2.62
C ILE A 111 -8.47 11.18 -2.55
N ALA A 112 -8.98 10.00 -2.23
CA ALA A 112 -10.41 9.75 -2.10
C ALA A 112 -11.02 10.61 -0.97
N ILE A 113 -10.36 10.67 0.18
CA ILE A 113 -10.81 11.48 1.31
C ILE A 113 -10.79 12.96 0.94
N ALA A 114 -9.71 13.44 0.33
CA ALA A 114 -9.59 14.81 -0.11
C ALA A 114 -10.69 15.19 -1.12
N GLY A 115 -10.98 14.28 -2.05
CA GLY A 115 -12.05 14.48 -3.02
C GLY A 115 -13.43 14.57 -2.37
N LEU A 116 -13.71 13.71 -1.39
CA LEU A 116 -14.95 13.74 -0.65
C LEU A 116 -15.11 15.02 0.17
N LEU A 117 -14.03 15.45 0.82
CA LEU A 117 -14.03 16.70 1.58
C LEU A 117 -14.24 17.91 0.69
N ALA A 118 -13.61 17.94 -0.48
CA ALA A 118 -13.79 19.00 -1.45
C ALA A 118 -15.23 19.08 -1.93
N ARG A 119 -15.86 17.93 -2.19
CA ARG A 119 -17.28 17.88 -2.57
C ARG A 119 -18.20 18.38 -1.47
N ALA A 120 -17.93 17.97 -0.24
CA ALA A 120 -18.73 18.40 0.91
C ALA A 120 -18.62 19.92 1.10
N THR A 121 -17.43 20.48 0.90
CA THR A 121 -17.18 21.91 1.05
C THR A 121 -17.86 22.74 -0.05
N THR A 122 -17.85 22.24 -1.29
CA THR A 122 -18.47 22.95 -2.42
C THR A 122 -20.00 22.90 -2.36
N ARG A 123 -20.55 21.84 -1.78
CA ARG A 123 -22.01 21.73 -1.62
C ARG A 123 -22.56 22.55 -0.47
N GLY A 124 -21.72 22.78 0.50
CA GLY A 124 -22.09 23.56 1.67
C GLY A 124 -22.24 25.01 1.34
#